data_4c53afb5f502ef8c5fd7ac6c44247ce9
#
_entry.id   4c53afb5f502ef8c5fd7ac6c44247ce9
#
_cell.length_a   1.000
_cell.length_b   1.000
_cell.length_c   1.000
_cell.angle_alpha   90.00
_cell.angle_beta   90.00
_cell.angle_gamma   90.00
#
_symmetry.space_group_name_H-M   'P 1'
#
loop_
_entity.id
_entity.type
_entity.pdbx_description
1 polymer ?
#
loop_
_entity_poly.entity_id
_entity_poly.type
_entity_poly.pdbx_seq_one_letter_code
_entity_poly.pdbx_strand_id
1 'polypeptide(L)'
;MNLPVFPDYTNSIMNLSCSFLNHFGAPVKHNTLPYVDRILSKGYKHVVAILLDGFGVNILEKHLEPEAFLRKHLLTEYSSVFPPTTVASTTSMLSGLSPVEHGWLGWDVYFEQEDKTVTCFFNTIADTQTPAASYNIPHKYFHYKKIDEQINEANPDGSVEAEIVFPFGPHPFPELDDWFAEIKRHASCDKRTFSYAYWENPDHNLHRYGTESEEVHNVIADLNARIEKLCSELSDTVVFITADHGHTDVNNECYETDFPEFAKMFVRTPSIEPRGTSFFVKEEYLKPAEKSDGTSADSEKNTIFAQEFQRLFGNDYVLFSRKEVFEKQIFGTGEPNKNLTGIGDYVAAAIGSRTIYPTKYMYDKGFKSHHAGMTESDMKIPLICCERK
;
A
#
# COMPACT_ATOMS: atom_id res chain seq x y z
N MET A 1 1.85 -21.90 -13.30
CA MET A 1 1.16 -21.13 -12.24
C MET A 1 2.17 -20.24 -11.56
N ASN A 2 1.92 -18.96 -11.51
CA ASN A 2 2.74 -18.06 -10.71
C ASN A 2 2.52 -18.39 -9.22
N LEU A 3 3.57 -18.22 -8.42
CA LEU A 3 3.46 -18.36 -6.96
C LEU A 3 3.20 -16.99 -6.34
N PRO A 4 2.42 -16.92 -5.25
CA PRO A 4 2.23 -15.67 -4.54
C PRO A 4 3.52 -15.21 -3.86
N VAL A 5 3.82 -13.92 -3.97
CA VAL A 5 4.86 -13.25 -3.19
C VAL A 5 4.22 -12.74 -1.91
N PHE A 6 4.52 -13.38 -0.80
CA PHE A 6 3.99 -12.98 0.51
C PHE A 6 4.68 -11.71 1.02
N PRO A 7 3.96 -10.86 1.79
CA PRO A 7 4.58 -9.73 2.47
C PRO A 7 5.61 -10.20 3.51
N ASP A 8 6.74 -9.49 3.57
CA ASP A 8 7.76 -9.74 4.61
C ASP A 8 7.72 -8.63 5.66
N TYR A 9 6.97 -8.84 6.73
CA TYR A 9 6.84 -7.88 7.83
C TYR A 9 8.08 -7.75 8.73
N THR A 10 9.19 -8.40 8.36
CA THR A 10 10.51 -8.18 8.96
C THR A 10 11.41 -7.29 8.11
N ASN A 11 11.05 -7.10 6.83
CA ASN A 11 11.81 -6.31 5.86
C ASN A 11 10.86 -5.59 4.88
N SER A 12 10.10 -4.61 5.40
CA SER A 12 9.05 -3.92 4.65
C SER A 12 9.05 -2.41 4.88
N ILE A 13 8.19 -1.72 4.13
CA ILE A 13 7.95 -0.28 4.29
C ILE A 13 7.52 0.10 5.72
N MET A 14 6.77 -0.77 6.42
CA MET A 14 6.44 -0.59 7.83
C MET A 14 7.70 -0.54 8.71
N ASN A 15 8.66 -1.43 8.46
CA ASN A 15 9.91 -1.48 9.20
C ASN A 15 10.83 -0.28 8.87
N LEU A 16 10.73 0.29 7.66
CA LEU A 16 11.39 1.55 7.31
C LEU A 16 10.89 2.70 8.20
N SER A 17 9.57 2.82 8.34
CA SER A 17 8.95 3.77 9.28
C SER A 17 9.45 3.57 10.71
N CYS A 18 9.51 2.33 11.18
CA CYS A 18 10.05 2.01 12.50
C CYS A 18 11.51 2.43 12.68
N SER A 19 12.35 2.32 11.64
CA SER A 19 13.72 2.83 11.68
C SER A 19 13.77 4.34 11.88
N PHE A 20 12.92 5.11 11.20
CA PHE A 20 12.85 6.56 11.39
C PHE A 20 12.33 6.93 12.77
N LEU A 21 11.22 6.34 13.21
CA LEU A 21 10.65 6.56 14.54
C LEU A 21 11.70 6.28 15.64
N ASN A 22 12.36 5.13 15.59
CA ASN A 22 13.39 4.75 16.55
C ASN A 22 14.58 5.70 16.53
N HIS A 23 15.03 6.17 15.37
CA HIS A 23 16.15 7.10 15.23
C HIS A 23 15.88 8.45 15.92
N PHE A 24 14.64 8.90 15.90
CA PHE A 24 14.22 10.14 16.54
C PHE A 24 13.63 9.94 17.94
N GLY A 25 13.79 8.76 18.53
CA GLY A 25 13.41 8.45 19.92
C GLY A 25 11.94 8.22 20.14
N ALA A 26 11.13 8.09 19.09
CA ALA A 26 9.73 7.70 19.20
C ALA A 26 9.58 6.20 19.48
N PRO A 27 8.55 5.76 20.23
CA PRO A 27 8.31 4.35 20.51
C PRO A 27 7.97 3.57 19.24
N VAL A 28 8.51 2.36 19.10
CA VAL A 28 8.21 1.45 17.98
C VAL A 28 7.66 0.12 18.49
N LYS A 29 6.75 -0.48 17.73
CA LYS A 29 6.16 -1.79 18.05
C LYS A 29 6.77 -2.94 17.25
N HIS A 30 7.40 -2.63 16.12
CA HIS A 30 7.96 -3.63 15.22
C HIS A 30 9.46 -3.44 15.04
N ASN A 31 10.10 -4.44 14.44
CA ASN A 31 11.53 -4.38 14.15
C ASN A 31 11.86 -3.24 13.20
N THR A 32 13.03 -2.67 13.39
CA THR A 32 13.66 -1.71 12.48
C THR A 32 14.43 -2.44 11.37
N LEU A 33 14.91 -1.70 10.38
CA LEU A 33 15.79 -2.21 9.31
C LEU A 33 17.27 -1.95 9.68
N PRO A 34 18.06 -2.97 10.06
CA PRO A 34 19.42 -2.76 10.54
C PRO A 34 20.35 -2.04 9.56
N TYR A 35 20.10 -2.16 8.25
CA TYR A 35 20.88 -1.47 7.24
C TYR A 35 20.51 0.03 7.14
N VAL A 36 19.26 0.40 7.41
CA VAL A 36 18.80 1.79 7.52
C VAL A 36 19.33 2.40 8.81
N ASP A 37 19.20 1.70 9.94
CA ASP A 37 19.69 2.17 11.24
C ASP A 37 21.19 2.46 11.22
N ARG A 38 21.98 1.65 10.50
CA ARG A 38 23.41 1.88 10.29
C ARG A 38 23.69 3.18 9.52
N ILE A 39 22.86 3.52 8.52
CA ILE A 39 22.98 4.78 7.78
C ILE A 39 22.60 5.94 8.67
N LEU A 40 21.47 5.86 9.36
CA LEU A 40 20.98 6.89 10.27
C LEU A 40 21.96 7.15 11.43
N SER A 41 22.68 6.13 11.93
CA SER A 41 23.67 6.27 13.00
C SER A 41 24.91 7.10 12.61
N LYS A 42 25.08 7.44 11.31
CA LYS A 42 26.15 8.35 10.87
C LYS A 42 25.89 9.81 11.29
N GLY A 43 24.71 10.13 11.81
CA GLY A 43 24.37 11.38 12.48
C GLY A 43 24.13 12.55 11.53
N TYR A 44 23.41 12.34 10.44
CA TYR A 44 22.95 13.42 9.57
C TYR A 44 22.00 14.36 10.33
N LYS A 45 22.11 15.65 10.06
CA LYS A 45 21.24 16.68 10.64
C LYS A 45 19.82 16.57 10.10
N HIS A 46 19.69 16.25 8.80
CA HIS A 46 18.42 16.16 8.10
C HIS A 46 18.19 14.74 7.55
N VAL A 47 16.99 14.22 7.76
CA VAL A 47 16.53 12.95 7.21
C VAL A 47 15.29 13.23 6.36
N VAL A 48 15.37 12.87 5.09
CA VAL A 48 14.27 13.03 4.12
C VAL A 48 13.84 11.64 3.64
N ALA A 49 12.55 11.34 3.74
CA ALA A 49 11.93 10.15 3.20
C ALA A 49 10.97 10.56 2.09
N ILE A 50 11.29 10.22 0.84
CA ILE A 50 10.45 10.46 -0.34
C ILE A 50 9.75 9.16 -0.70
N LEU A 51 8.43 9.21 -0.83
CA LEU A 51 7.62 8.12 -1.36
C LEU A 51 7.02 8.54 -2.70
N LEU A 52 7.35 7.79 -3.75
CA LEU A 52 6.80 7.92 -5.09
C LEU A 52 5.77 6.80 -5.29
N ASP A 53 4.49 7.18 -5.39
CA ASP A 53 3.38 6.23 -5.50
C ASP A 53 3.50 5.35 -6.75
N GLY A 54 3.38 4.03 -6.55
CA GLY A 54 3.42 3.05 -7.64
C GLY A 54 4.81 2.79 -8.23
N PHE A 55 5.89 3.39 -7.69
CA PHE A 55 7.25 3.28 -8.22
C PHE A 55 7.95 1.98 -7.77
N GLY A 56 7.34 0.81 -8.02
CA GLY A 56 7.92 -0.49 -7.70
C GLY A 56 9.23 -0.79 -8.43
N VAL A 57 9.90 -1.88 -8.02
CA VAL A 57 11.18 -2.30 -8.62
C VAL A 57 11.06 -2.52 -10.12
N ASN A 58 10.00 -3.19 -10.56
CA ASN A 58 9.74 -3.44 -11.98
C ASN A 58 9.60 -2.14 -12.79
N ILE A 59 9.05 -1.09 -12.20
CA ILE A 59 8.89 0.22 -12.83
C ILE A 59 10.23 0.97 -12.88
N LEU A 60 10.97 0.96 -11.76
CA LEU A 60 12.32 1.52 -11.69
C LEU A 60 13.23 0.90 -12.79
N GLU A 61 13.22 -0.42 -12.92
CA GLU A 61 14.10 -1.14 -13.85
C GLU A 61 13.68 -0.98 -15.31
N LYS A 62 12.38 -0.89 -15.57
CA LYS A 62 11.84 -0.75 -16.92
C LYS A 62 12.15 0.62 -17.53
N HIS A 63 12.11 1.68 -16.73
CA HIS A 63 12.17 3.05 -17.24
C HIS A 63 13.49 3.78 -17.04
N LEU A 64 14.38 3.25 -16.20
CA LEU A 64 15.68 3.87 -15.96
C LEU A 64 16.82 2.91 -16.30
N GLU A 65 17.78 3.42 -17.04
CA GLU A 65 19.01 2.68 -17.32
C GLU A 65 19.86 2.46 -16.05
N PRO A 66 20.70 1.42 -15.96
CA PRO A 66 21.51 1.13 -14.79
C PRO A 66 22.34 2.33 -14.28
N GLU A 67 22.70 3.24 -15.19
CA GLU A 67 23.48 4.43 -14.90
C GLU A 67 22.67 5.63 -14.41
N ALA A 68 21.34 5.55 -14.42
CA ALA A 68 20.47 6.61 -13.91
C ALA A 68 20.63 6.79 -12.39
N PHE A 69 20.44 8.00 -11.91
CA PHE A 69 20.71 8.37 -10.51
C PHE A 69 19.99 7.45 -9.50
N LEU A 70 18.69 7.23 -9.66
CA LEU A 70 17.91 6.40 -8.73
C LEU A 70 18.38 4.94 -8.74
N ARG A 71 18.72 4.38 -9.91
CA ARG A 71 19.25 3.01 -9.98
C ARG A 71 20.63 2.86 -9.37
N LYS A 72 21.54 3.83 -9.57
CA LYS A 72 22.87 3.83 -8.94
C LYS A 72 22.83 3.88 -7.42
N HIS A 73 21.80 4.51 -6.87
CA HIS A 73 21.63 4.67 -5.43
C HIS A 73 20.70 3.62 -4.82
N LEU A 74 20.25 2.63 -5.59
CA LEU A 74 19.46 1.50 -5.08
C LEU A 74 20.24 0.76 -3.99
N LEU A 75 19.74 0.84 -2.76
CA LEU A 75 20.35 0.17 -1.60
C LEU A 75 19.92 -1.30 -1.55
N THR A 76 18.64 -1.56 -1.73
CA THR A 76 18.04 -2.89 -1.73
C THR A 76 16.62 -2.85 -2.28
N GLU A 77 16.12 -4.03 -2.62
CA GLU A 77 14.69 -4.31 -2.80
C GLU A 77 14.13 -4.83 -1.48
N TYR A 78 12.89 -4.48 -1.16
CA TYR A 78 12.21 -4.96 0.02
C TYR A 78 10.69 -5.04 -0.20
N SER A 79 9.93 -5.42 0.81
CA SER A 79 8.52 -5.72 0.67
C SER A 79 7.64 -4.48 0.90
N SER A 80 6.61 -4.33 0.09
CA SER A 80 5.40 -3.63 0.52
C SER A 80 4.68 -4.42 1.63
N VAL A 81 3.64 -3.83 2.22
CA VAL A 81 2.66 -4.57 3.04
C VAL A 81 1.59 -5.19 2.14
N PHE A 82 0.72 -6.06 2.69
CA PHE A 82 -0.45 -6.55 1.95
C PHE A 82 -1.75 -5.91 2.47
N PRO A 83 -2.64 -5.46 1.57
CA PRO A 83 -2.42 -5.34 0.14
C PRO A 83 -1.38 -4.27 -0.20
N PRO A 84 -0.57 -4.47 -1.26
CA PRO A 84 0.33 -3.43 -1.76
C PRO A 84 -0.50 -2.36 -2.49
N THR A 85 -1.03 -1.42 -1.73
CA THR A 85 -1.92 -0.35 -2.17
C THR A 85 -1.64 0.92 -1.40
N THR A 86 -1.88 2.07 -2.01
CA THR A 86 -1.64 3.38 -1.40
C THR A 86 -2.21 3.47 0.01
N VAL A 87 -3.48 3.06 0.20
CA VAL A 87 -4.15 3.16 1.51
C VAL A 87 -3.43 2.38 2.60
N ALA A 88 -3.10 1.11 2.37
CA ALA A 88 -2.47 0.27 3.39
C ALA A 88 -1.00 0.62 3.60
N SER A 89 -0.25 0.79 2.51
CA SER A 89 1.20 0.97 2.56
C SER A 89 1.60 2.35 3.07
N THR A 90 0.93 3.42 2.59
CA THR A 90 1.21 4.77 3.10
C THR A 90 0.79 4.94 4.55
N THR A 91 -0.31 4.28 4.98
CA THR A 91 -0.69 4.28 6.40
C THR A 91 0.33 3.52 7.25
N SER A 92 0.87 2.39 6.77
CA SER A 92 1.97 1.70 7.46
C SER A 92 3.23 2.56 7.55
N MET A 93 3.57 3.31 6.48
CA MET A 93 4.68 4.26 6.49
C MET A 93 4.44 5.43 7.44
N LEU A 94 3.22 5.94 7.50
CA LEU A 94 2.86 7.05 8.38
C LEU A 94 2.76 6.66 9.86
N SER A 95 2.47 5.40 10.17
CA SER A 95 2.17 4.98 11.54
C SER A 95 3.23 4.10 12.19
N GLY A 96 4.02 3.37 11.39
CA GLY A 96 4.88 2.28 11.87
C GLY A 96 4.09 1.04 12.32
N LEU A 97 2.82 0.92 11.91
CA LEU A 97 1.92 -0.19 12.22
C LEU A 97 1.65 -1.06 10.98
N SER A 98 1.27 -2.31 11.20
CA SER A 98 0.83 -3.20 10.15
C SER A 98 -0.63 -2.93 9.75
N PRO A 99 -1.08 -3.34 8.53
CA PRO A 99 -2.47 -3.17 8.11
C PRO A 99 -3.52 -3.75 9.07
N VAL A 100 -3.24 -4.89 9.71
CA VAL A 100 -4.16 -5.47 10.70
C VAL A 100 -4.30 -4.61 11.95
N GLU A 101 -3.26 -3.84 12.33
CA GLU A 101 -3.28 -2.95 13.50
C GLU A 101 -3.94 -1.62 13.20
N HIS A 102 -3.58 -0.96 12.08
CA HIS A 102 -4.15 0.36 11.77
C HIS A 102 -5.54 0.28 11.14
N GLY A 103 -5.93 -0.85 10.51
CA GLY A 103 -7.27 -1.09 9.96
C GLY A 103 -7.52 -0.53 8.56
N TRP A 104 -6.64 0.30 8.02
CA TRP A 104 -6.73 0.86 6.68
C TRP A 104 -6.28 -0.18 5.66
N LEU A 105 -7.18 -1.12 5.32
CA LEU A 105 -6.83 -2.31 4.55
C LEU A 105 -6.72 -2.07 3.04
N GLY A 106 -7.39 -1.05 2.51
CA GLY A 106 -7.40 -0.77 1.07
C GLY A 106 -8.36 0.35 0.74
N TRP A 107 -8.61 0.52 -0.56
CA TRP A 107 -9.39 1.63 -1.11
C TRP A 107 -10.83 1.64 -0.59
N ASP A 108 -11.53 0.50 -0.65
CA ASP A 108 -12.92 0.33 -0.24
C ASP A 108 -13.01 -0.66 0.92
N VAL A 109 -13.29 -0.20 2.14
CA VAL A 109 -13.36 -1.05 3.33
C VAL A 109 -14.78 -1.12 3.88
N TYR A 110 -15.23 -2.33 4.24
CA TYR A 110 -16.49 -2.51 4.93
C TYR A 110 -16.39 -2.21 6.42
N PHE A 111 -17.29 -1.36 6.90
CA PHE A 111 -17.47 -0.98 8.31
C PHE A 111 -18.80 -1.53 8.80
N GLU A 112 -18.76 -2.61 9.58
CA GLU A 112 -19.96 -3.24 10.16
C GLU A 112 -20.71 -2.27 11.06
N GLN A 113 -19.98 -1.41 11.80
CA GLN A 113 -20.55 -0.41 12.71
C GLN A 113 -21.46 0.60 12.01
N GLU A 114 -21.31 0.78 10.71
CA GLU A 114 -22.06 1.69 9.86
C GLU A 114 -22.89 0.96 8.80
N ASP A 115 -22.71 -0.37 8.67
CA ASP A 115 -23.22 -1.23 7.59
C ASP A 115 -22.98 -0.62 6.20
N LYS A 116 -21.73 -0.18 5.96
CA LYS A 116 -21.31 0.50 4.74
C LYS A 116 -19.94 0.05 4.27
N THR A 117 -19.76 -0.07 2.95
CA THR A 117 -18.45 -0.10 2.31
C THR A 117 -18.07 1.32 1.91
N VAL A 118 -16.94 1.79 2.42
CA VAL A 118 -16.50 3.19 2.33
C VAL A 118 -15.19 3.28 1.58
N THR A 119 -15.12 4.16 0.59
CA THR A 119 -13.86 4.59 -0.04
C THR A 119 -13.09 5.44 0.97
N CYS A 120 -12.02 4.87 1.51
CA CYS A 120 -11.40 5.34 2.76
C CYS A 120 -10.89 6.78 2.70
N PHE A 121 -10.15 7.16 1.66
CA PHE A 121 -9.58 8.51 1.58
C PHE A 121 -10.63 9.60 1.36
N PHE A 122 -11.73 9.29 0.67
CA PHE A 122 -12.77 10.26 0.33
C PHE A 122 -13.97 10.25 1.29
N ASN A 123 -14.07 9.25 2.16
CA ASN A 123 -15.21 9.06 3.05
C ASN A 123 -16.55 9.03 2.28
N THR A 124 -16.56 8.33 1.15
CA THR A 124 -17.73 8.16 0.27
C THR A 124 -18.18 6.70 0.26
N ILE A 125 -19.44 6.45 -0.09
CA ILE A 125 -19.93 5.09 -0.35
C ILE A 125 -19.23 4.55 -1.62
N ALA A 126 -18.65 3.36 -1.54
CA ALA A 126 -17.78 2.79 -2.58
C ALA A 126 -18.42 2.76 -3.98
N ASP A 127 -19.69 2.41 -4.11
CA ASP A 127 -20.37 2.27 -5.40
C ASP A 127 -20.88 3.60 -5.95
N THR A 128 -21.52 4.41 -5.10
CA THR A 128 -22.22 5.64 -5.51
C THR A 128 -21.37 6.90 -5.44
N GLN A 129 -20.24 6.84 -4.75
CA GLN A 129 -19.36 7.98 -4.46
C GLN A 129 -20.07 9.16 -3.73
N THR A 130 -21.22 8.88 -3.12
CA THR A 130 -21.91 9.85 -2.27
C THR A 130 -21.28 9.89 -0.87
N PRO A 131 -21.36 11.00 -0.12
CA PRO A 131 -20.82 11.09 1.24
C PRO A 131 -21.33 9.96 2.14
N ALA A 132 -20.42 9.22 2.77
CA ALA A 132 -20.78 8.08 3.62
C ALA A 132 -21.42 8.51 4.93
N ALA A 133 -20.98 9.63 5.50
CA ALA A 133 -21.51 10.22 6.72
C ALA A 133 -21.13 11.71 6.81
N SER A 134 -21.71 12.45 7.78
CA SER A 134 -21.33 13.83 8.12
C SER A 134 -20.00 13.93 8.89
N TYR A 135 -19.37 12.81 9.22
CA TYR A 135 -18.07 12.68 9.86
C TYR A 135 -17.23 11.67 9.08
N ASN A 136 -15.92 11.68 9.31
CA ASN A 136 -15.01 10.74 8.64
C ASN A 136 -15.06 9.36 9.32
N ILE A 137 -15.66 8.37 8.65
CA ILE A 137 -15.84 7.00 9.16
C ILE A 137 -14.48 6.32 9.39
N PRO A 138 -13.56 6.25 8.40
CA PRO A 138 -12.25 5.66 8.61
C PRO A 138 -11.49 6.25 9.81
N HIS A 139 -11.41 7.56 9.92
CA HIS A 139 -10.72 8.21 11.04
C HIS A 139 -11.39 7.97 12.40
N LYS A 140 -12.71 7.80 12.45
CA LYS A 140 -13.42 7.48 13.68
C LYS A 140 -13.07 6.11 14.23
N TYR A 141 -12.93 5.11 13.37
CA TYR A 141 -12.72 3.73 13.78
C TYR A 141 -11.26 3.28 13.71
N PHE A 142 -10.47 3.84 12.79
CA PHE A 142 -9.09 3.47 12.48
C PHE A 142 -8.14 4.64 12.77
N HIS A 143 -8.13 5.06 14.03
CA HIS A 143 -7.26 6.16 14.45
C HIS A 143 -5.81 5.68 14.64
N TYR A 144 -4.86 6.43 14.09
CA TYR A 144 -3.42 6.25 14.30
C TYR A 144 -2.74 7.62 14.42
N LYS A 145 -1.58 7.64 15.07
CA LYS A 145 -0.70 8.83 15.09
C LYS A 145 0.22 8.79 13.89
N LYS A 146 0.37 9.92 13.22
CA LYS A 146 1.28 10.05 12.10
C LYS A 146 2.72 10.15 12.56
N ILE A 147 3.66 9.81 11.68
CA ILE A 147 5.09 9.77 11.96
C ILE A 147 5.65 11.11 12.44
N ASP A 148 5.21 12.22 11.85
CA ASP A 148 5.59 13.58 12.27
C ASP A 148 5.08 13.90 13.68
N GLU A 149 3.83 13.57 13.98
CA GLU A 149 3.24 13.73 15.32
C GLU A 149 4.04 12.91 16.36
N GLN A 150 4.36 11.64 16.05
CA GLN A 150 5.10 10.76 16.95
C GLN A 150 6.53 11.27 17.21
N ILE A 151 7.24 11.74 16.16
CA ILE A 151 8.59 12.28 16.28
C ILE A 151 8.58 13.60 17.08
N ASN A 152 7.64 14.52 16.76
CA ASN A 152 7.54 15.78 17.48
C ASN A 152 7.17 15.59 18.96
N GLU A 153 6.26 14.64 19.27
CA GLU A 153 5.96 14.28 20.66
C GLU A 153 7.15 13.67 21.41
N ALA A 154 8.01 12.91 20.74
CA ALA A 154 9.23 12.35 21.34
C ALA A 154 10.32 13.42 21.59
N ASN A 155 10.23 14.58 20.93
CA ASN A 155 11.19 15.68 21.02
C ASN A 155 10.51 17.00 21.42
N PRO A 156 9.88 17.07 22.63
CA PRO A 156 9.07 18.22 23.04
C PRO A 156 9.89 19.49 23.32
N ASP A 157 11.20 19.37 23.40
CA ASP A 157 12.14 20.50 23.53
C ASP A 157 12.39 21.23 22.19
N GLY A 158 11.81 20.74 21.09
CA GLY A 158 11.97 21.31 19.76
C GLY A 158 13.37 21.10 19.15
N SER A 159 14.14 20.15 19.68
CA SER A 159 15.46 19.77 19.14
C SER A 159 15.36 19.09 17.76
N VAL A 160 14.23 18.50 17.47
CA VAL A 160 13.86 17.91 16.18
C VAL A 160 12.55 18.52 15.70
N GLU A 161 12.42 18.78 14.39
CA GLU A 161 11.20 19.20 13.74
C GLU A 161 10.85 18.19 12.64
N ALA A 162 9.69 17.58 12.76
CA ALA A 162 9.18 16.63 11.77
C ALA A 162 7.96 17.18 11.05
N GLU A 163 7.92 17.03 9.72
CA GLU A 163 6.81 17.46 8.88
C GLU A 163 6.45 16.46 7.80
N ILE A 164 5.25 16.61 7.27
CA ILE A 164 4.74 15.86 6.12
C ILE A 164 4.49 16.81 4.96
N VAL A 165 5.08 16.51 3.79
CA VAL A 165 4.94 17.30 2.56
C VAL A 165 4.08 16.52 1.57
N PHE A 166 2.81 16.94 1.42
CA PHE A 166 1.83 16.30 0.54
C PHE A 166 1.34 17.25 -0.56
N PRO A 167 0.94 16.70 -1.74
CA PRO A 167 0.32 17.51 -2.79
C PRO A 167 -1.14 17.88 -2.49
N PHE A 168 -1.72 17.35 -1.42
CA PHE A 168 -3.12 17.56 -1.00
C PHE A 168 -3.20 17.75 0.53
N GLY A 169 -4.40 18.02 1.02
CA GLY A 169 -4.65 18.20 2.46
C GLY A 169 -4.74 19.66 2.89
N PRO A 170 -4.61 19.98 4.18
CA PRO A 170 -4.77 21.34 4.71
C PRO A 170 -3.70 22.33 4.26
N HIS A 171 -2.49 21.83 3.99
CA HIS A 171 -1.33 22.61 3.52
C HIS A 171 -0.73 21.92 2.29
N PRO A 172 -1.38 22.05 1.11
CA PRO A 172 -0.99 21.31 -0.07
C PRO A 172 0.18 21.95 -0.81
N PHE A 173 1.01 21.09 -1.42
CA PHE A 173 2.03 21.45 -2.41
C PHE A 173 1.70 20.75 -3.73
N PRO A 174 0.67 21.23 -4.48
CA PRO A 174 0.15 20.52 -5.65
C PRO A 174 1.06 20.59 -6.87
N GLU A 175 1.94 21.60 -6.92
CA GLU A 175 2.92 21.74 -7.99
C GLU A 175 4.23 21.06 -7.59
N LEU A 176 4.80 20.29 -8.52
CA LEU A 176 6.02 19.51 -8.26
C LEU A 176 7.22 20.42 -7.86
N ASP A 177 7.30 21.60 -8.45
CA ASP A 177 8.36 22.57 -8.10
C ASP A 177 8.23 23.09 -6.65
N ASP A 178 7.00 23.38 -6.21
CA ASP A 178 6.73 23.83 -4.84
C ASP A 178 6.97 22.71 -3.83
N TRP A 179 6.60 21.46 -4.20
CA TRP A 179 6.85 20.28 -3.38
C TRP A 179 8.35 20.04 -3.15
N PHE A 180 9.19 20.12 -4.20
CA PHE A 180 10.64 20.04 -4.05
C PHE A 180 11.23 21.22 -3.28
N ALA A 181 10.69 22.43 -3.48
CA ALA A 181 11.13 23.61 -2.75
C ALA A 181 10.88 23.49 -1.25
N GLU A 182 9.74 22.92 -0.84
CA GLU A 182 9.41 22.70 0.57
C GLU A 182 10.33 21.68 1.21
N ILE A 183 10.57 20.53 0.57
CA ILE A 183 11.54 19.53 1.04
C ILE A 183 12.91 20.16 1.27
N LYS A 184 13.39 20.95 0.30
CA LYS A 184 14.67 21.64 0.39
C LYS A 184 14.69 22.68 1.51
N ARG A 185 13.60 23.46 1.67
CA ARG A 185 13.46 24.45 2.74
C ARG A 185 13.65 23.80 4.10
N HIS A 186 12.92 22.70 4.35
CA HIS A 186 12.95 22.01 5.64
C HIS A 186 14.30 21.30 5.87
N ALA A 187 14.87 20.67 4.86
CA ALA A 187 16.19 20.02 4.94
C ALA A 187 17.38 21.01 4.91
N SER A 188 17.13 22.33 5.00
CA SER A 188 18.16 23.38 5.05
C SER A 188 18.05 24.28 6.27
N CYS A 189 17.13 24.01 7.19
CA CYS A 189 16.93 24.82 8.39
C CYS A 189 18.00 24.53 9.47
N ASP A 190 18.06 25.37 10.50
CA ASP A 190 19.08 25.25 11.57
C ASP A 190 18.82 24.08 12.54
N LYS A 191 17.62 23.52 12.57
CA LYS A 191 17.24 22.39 13.43
C LYS A 191 17.57 21.04 12.81
N ARG A 192 17.59 19.97 13.60
CA ARG A 192 17.49 18.62 13.08
C ARG A 192 16.08 18.40 12.56
N THR A 193 15.97 17.78 11.39
CA THR A 193 14.65 17.58 10.76
C THR A 193 14.40 16.16 10.28
N PHE A 194 13.13 15.82 10.24
CA PHE A 194 12.61 14.69 9.50
C PHE A 194 11.51 15.17 8.55
N SER A 195 11.64 14.91 7.24
CA SER A 195 10.59 15.17 6.25
C SER A 195 10.09 13.86 5.67
N TYR A 196 8.78 13.62 5.73
CA TYR A 196 8.12 12.61 4.91
C TYR A 196 7.41 13.31 3.75
N ALA A 197 7.82 13.00 2.53
CA ALA A 197 7.31 13.64 1.33
C ALA A 197 6.68 12.57 0.41
N TYR A 198 5.40 12.72 0.08
CA TYR A 198 4.66 11.82 -0.81
C TYR A 198 4.32 12.53 -2.11
N TRP A 199 4.47 11.81 -3.23
CA TRP A 199 4.08 12.26 -4.56
C TRP A 199 3.29 11.18 -5.29
N GLU A 200 2.13 11.54 -5.86
CA GLU A 200 1.13 10.62 -6.44
C GLU A 200 1.53 9.98 -7.79
N ASN A 201 2.65 10.38 -8.37
CA ASN A 201 3.17 9.79 -9.60
C ASN A 201 4.44 8.95 -9.32
N PRO A 202 4.60 7.86 -10.10
CA PRO A 202 3.97 7.52 -11.38
C PRO A 202 2.62 6.78 -11.32
N ASP A 203 2.04 6.44 -10.15
CA ASP A 203 0.82 5.62 -10.02
C ASP A 203 -0.33 6.11 -10.91
N HIS A 204 -0.67 7.40 -10.86
CA HIS A 204 -1.73 7.97 -11.67
C HIS A 204 -1.53 7.71 -13.18
N ASN A 205 -0.30 7.87 -13.67
CA ASN A 205 0.02 7.63 -15.07
C ASN A 205 0.07 6.14 -15.41
N LEU A 206 0.56 5.29 -14.48
CA LEU A 206 0.56 3.84 -14.63
C LEU A 206 -0.86 3.29 -14.82
N HIS A 207 -1.79 3.69 -13.97
CA HIS A 207 -3.19 3.32 -14.12
C HIS A 207 -3.76 3.68 -15.49
N ARG A 208 -3.43 4.87 -15.98
CA ARG A 208 -4.00 5.42 -17.21
C ARG A 208 -3.37 4.87 -18.48
N TYR A 209 -2.07 4.68 -18.50
CA TYR A 209 -1.32 4.41 -19.73
C TYR A 209 -0.67 3.02 -19.75
N GLY A 210 -0.58 2.33 -18.61
CA GLY A 210 0.10 1.04 -18.48
C GLY A 210 1.60 1.19 -18.17
N THR A 211 2.21 0.05 -17.81
CA THR A 211 3.60 0.03 -17.29
C THR A 211 4.67 0.24 -18.35
N GLU A 212 4.34 0.28 -19.65
CA GLU A 212 5.33 0.37 -20.75
C GLU A 212 5.22 1.66 -21.55
N SER A 213 4.34 2.59 -21.13
CA SER A 213 4.05 3.79 -21.91
C SER A 213 5.17 4.83 -21.86
N GLU A 214 5.25 5.62 -22.95
CA GLU A 214 6.17 6.76 -23.05
C GLU A 214 5.82 7.86 -22.03
N GLU A 215 4.53 8.03 -21.73
CA GLU A 215 4.05 8.99 -20.73
C GLU A 215 4.61 8.65 -19.33
N VAL A 216 4.61 7.39 -18.95
CA VAL A 216 5.21 6.93 -17.68
C VAL A 216 6.73 7.10 -17.71
N HIS A 217 7.39 6.76 -18.82
CA HIS A 217 8.82 6.96 -18.98
C HIS A 217 9.22 8.43 -18.76
N ASN A 218 8.51 9.36 -19.38
CA ASN A 218 8.80 10.79 -19.26
C ASN A 218 8.64 11.30 -17.82
N VAL A 219 7.61 10.88 -17.11
CA VAL A 219 7.39 11.22 -15.70
C VAL A 219 8.53 10.70 -14.83
N ILE A 220 8.94 9.45 -15.02
CA ILE A 220 10.02 8.83 -14.23
C ILE A 220 11.38 9.47 -14.54
N ALA A 221 11.64 9.79 -15.80
CA ALA A 221 12.87 10.49 -16.19
C ALA A 221 12.96 11.90 -15.56
N ASP A 222 11.84 12.64 -15.52
CA ASP A 222 11.79 13.95 -14.88
C ASP A 222 11.98 13.83 -13.35
N LEU A 223 11.32 12.89 -12.69
CA LEU A 223 11.50 12.63 -11.25
C LEU A 223 12.95 12.25 -10.93
N ASN A 224 13.57 11.37 -11.74
CA ASN A 224 14.98 10.99 -11.56
C ASN A 224 15.91 12.22 -11.62
N ALA A 225 15.73 13.08 -12.63
CA ALA A 225 16.55 14.28 -12.79
C ALA A 225 16.33 15.30 -11.64
N ARG A 226 15.09 15.51 -11.23
CA ARG A 226 14.76 16.43 -10.12
C ARG A 226 15.28 15.94 -8.78
N ILE A 227 15.18 14.65 -8.47
CA ILE A 227 15.71 14.07 -7.24
C ILE A 227 17.23 14.12 -7.23
N GLU A 228 17.90 13.84 -8.36
CA GLU A 228 19.35 14.04 -8.49
C GLU A 228 19.75 15.47 -8.18
N LYS A 229 19.04 16.46 -8.75
CA LYS A 229 19.27 17.88 -8.49
C LYS A 229 19.04 18.21 -7.02
N LEU A 230 17.92 17.80 -6.42
CA LEU A 230 17.64 17.99 -5.00
C LEU A 230 18.78 17.45 -4.15
N CYS A 231 19.18 16.20 -4.35
CA CYS A 231 20.28 15.58 -3.62
C CYS A 231 21.61 16.36 -3.78
N SER A 232 21.86 16.95 -4.96
CA SER A 232 23.09 17.73 -5.18
C SER A 232 23.11 19.07 -4.44
N GLU A 233 21.96 19.58 -4.09
CA GLU A 233 21.78 20.90 -3.44
C GLU A 233 21.67 20.81 -1.91
N LEU A 234 21.52 19.59 -1.35
CA LEU A 234 21.44 19.35 0.10
C LEU A 234 22.82 19.10 0.71
N SER A 235 22.97 19.43 2.00
CA SER A 235 24.16 19.16 2.82
C SER A 235 23.74 18.61 4.18
N ASP A 236 24.60 17.81 4.82
CA ASP A 236 24.35 17.15 6.10
C ASP A 236 22.99 16.42 6.14
N THR A 237 22.65 15.79 5.01
CA THR A 237 21.33 15.20 4.74
C THR A 237 21.47 13.79 4.24
N VAL A 238 20.59 12.89 4.70
CA VAL A 238 20.33 11.60 4.06
C VAL A 238 18.94 11.59 3.48
N VAL A 239 18.84 11.19 2.20
CA VAL A 239 17.56 11.07 1.48
C VAL A 239 17.30 9.61 1.19
N PHE A 240 16.20 9.08 1.69
CA PHE A 240 15.65 7.77 1.35
C PHE A 240 14.52 7.96 0.36
N ILE A 241 14.52 7.21 -0.74
CA ILE A 241 13.45 7.22 -1.72
C ILE A 241 12.90 5.81 -1.82
N THR A 242 11.58 5.67 -1.81
CA THR A 242 10.89 4.39 -1.88
C THR A 242 9.55 4.51 -2.61
N ALA A 243 8.82 3.42 -2.70
CA ALA A 243 7.44 3.34 -3.16
C ALA A 243 6.57 2.65 -2.11
N ASP A 244 5.29 2.75 -2.25
CA ASP A 244 4.30 2.01 -1.47
C ASP A 244 3.96 0.65 -2.10
N HIS A 245 3.96 0.57 -3.42
CA HIS A 245 3.74 -0.65 -4.22
C HIS A 245 4.35 -0.50 -5.61
N GLY A 246 4.31 -1.58 -6.40
CA GLY A 246 4.54 -1.53 -7.82
C GLY A 246 3.24 -1.74 -8.61
N HIS A 247 3.34 -2.02 -9.91
CA HIS A 247 2.21 -2.18 -10.81
C HIS A 247 2.34 -3.42 -11.71
N THR A 248 1.17 -3.99 -12.04
CA THR A 248 1.01 -5.06 -13.02
C THR A 248 0.05 -4.60 -14.11
N ASP A 249 0.44 -4.74 -15.39
CA ASP A 249 -0.49 -4.52 -16.51
C ASP A 249 -1.63 -5.54 -16.42
N VAL A 250 -2.87 -5.05 -16.54
CA VAL A 250 -4.06 -5.88 -16.37
C VAL A 250 -4.67 -6.26 -17.70
N ASN A 251 -5.10 -7.50 -17.77
CA ASN A 251 -5.89 -8.05 -18.87
C ASN A 251 -6.97 -8.98 -18.30
N ASN A 252 -7.95 -9.36 -19.11
CA ASN A 252 -9.08 -10.17 -18.67
C ASN A 252 -9.78 -9.57 -17.43
N GLU A 253 -10.02 -8.27 -17.49
CA GLU A 253 -10.81 -7.57 -16.49
C GLU A 253 -12.22 -8.15 -16.44
N CYS A 254 -12.75 -8.28 -15.24
CA CYS A 254 -14.13 -8.71 -15.03
C CYS A 254 -14.80 -7.89 -13.92
N TYR A 255 -16.11 -7.77 -14.06
CA TYR A 255 -16.98 -7.20 -13.06
C TYR A 255 -17.92 -8.29 -12.52
N GLU A 256 -18.46 -8.13 -11.33
CA GLU A 256 -19.28 -9.18 -10.69
C GLU A 256 -20.45 -9.64 -11.55
N THR A 257 -21.04 -8.76 -12.38
CA THR A 257 -22.16 -9.10 -13.28
C THR A 257 -21.79 -10.07 -14.39
N ASP A 258 -20.50 -10.25 -14.69
CA ASP A 258 -20.04 -11.26 -15.66
C ASP A 258 -20.21 -12.68 -15.12
N PHE A 259 -20.36 -12.81 -13.79
CA PHE A 259 -20.54 -14.08 -13.08
C PHE A 259 -21.75 -14.03 -12.13
N PRO A 260 -22.99 -13.90 -12.65
CA PRO A 260 -24.17 -13.66 -11.81
C PRO A 260 -24.43 -14.77 -10.79
N GLU A 261 -24.09 -16.04 -11.10
CA GLU A 261 -24.25 -17.12 -10.15
C GLU A 261 -23.24 -17.05 -9.00
N PHE A 262 -22.02 -16.60 -9.29
CA PHE A 262 -21.01 -16.37 -8.28
C PHE A 262 -21.37 -15.14 -7.41
N ALA A 263 -21.84 -14.06 -8.03
CA ALA A 263 -22.27 -12.84 -7.31
C ALA A 263 -23.43 -13.11 -6.33
N LYS A 264 -24.31 -14.08 -6.62
CA LYS A 264 -25.38 -14.49 -5.68
C LYS A 264 -24.88 -15.07 -4.37
N MET A 265 -23.61 -15.53 -4.33
CA MET A 265 -23.02 -16.13 -3.14
C MET A 265 -22.64 -15.10 -2.07
N PHE A 266 -22.58 -13.80 -2.43
CA PHE A 266 -22.14 -12.75 -1.51
C PHE A 266 -23.28 -12.21 -0.64
N VAL A 267 -22.94 -11.89 0.61
CA VAL A 267 -23.81 -11.13 1.52
C VAL A 267 -23.84 -9.65 1.08
N ARG A 268 -22.70 -9.15 0.59
CA ARG A 268 -22.48 -7.79 0.13
C ARG A 268 -21.43 -7.75 -0.96
N THR A 269 -21.37 -6.65 -1.69
CA THR A 269 -20.31 -6.38 -2.67
C THR A 269 -18.92 -6.61 -2.05
N PRO A 270 -18.02 -7.33 -2.73
CA PRO A 270 -16.65 -7.52 -2.29
C PRO A 270 -15.94 -6.18 -2.05
N SER A 271 -14.92 -6.19 -1.21
CA SER A 271 -14.25 -4.96 -0.74
C SER A 271 -12.74 -5.13 -0.66
N ILE A 272 -12.05 -4.10 -0.21
CA ILE A 272 -10.63 -3.87 -0.08
C ILE A 272 -10.05 -3.38 -1.41
N GLU A 273 -9.67 -4.25 -2.33
CA GLU A 273 -9.04 -3.89 -3.61
C GLU A 273 -9.45 -4.86 -4.72
N PRO A 274 -9.45 -4.43 -5.99
CA PRO A 274 -9.77 -5.32 -7.11
C PRO A 274 -8.83 -6.53 -7.27
N ARG A 275 -7.59 -6.41 -6.81
CA ARG A 275 -6.57 -7.47 -6.88
C ARG A 275 -6.24 -8.07 -5.52
N GLY A 276 -6.78 -7.50 -4.45
CA GLY A 276 -6.69 -7.97 -3.05
C GLY A 276 -8.06 -7.90 -2.40
N THR A 277 -8.95 -8.84 -2.74
CA THR A 277 -10.40 -8.72 -2.52
C THR A 277 -10.87 -9.53 -1.32
N SER A 278 -11.72 -8.92 -0.48
CA SER A 278 -12.38 -9.58 0.66
C SER A 278 -13.82 -9.93 0.32
N PHE A 279 -14.24 -11.16 0.64
CA PHE A 279 -15.58 -11.71 0.36
C PHE A 279 -16.31 -12.03 1.65
N PHE A 280 -17.54 -11.54 1.77
CA PHE A 280 -18.50 -11.90 2.80
C PHE A 280 -19.52 -12.83 2.16
N VAL A 281 -19.51 -14.11 2.52
CA VAL A 281 -20.21 -15.18 1.83
C VAL A 281 -21.46 -15.61 2.61
N LYS A 282 -22.57 -15.89 1.91
CA LYS A 282 -23.79 -16.39 2.53
C LYS A 282 -23.56 -17.78 3.11
N GLU A 283 -24.17 -18.06 4.27
CA GLU A 283 -23.98 -19.28 5.05
C GLU A 283 -24.19 -20.58 4.25
N GLU A 284 -25.17 -20.58 3.33
CA GLU A 284 -25.43 -21.76 2.50
C GLU A 284 -24.26 -22.15 1.59
N TYR A 285 -23.39 -21.20 1.20
CA TYR A 285 -22.21 -21.44 0.34
C TYR A 285 -20.93 -21.68 1.13
N LEU A 286 -20.94 -21.49 2.46
CA LEU A 286 -19.86 -21.85 3.37
C LEU A 286 -19.89 -23.34 3.76
N LYS A 287 -20.96 -24.07 3.38
CA LYS A 287 -21.06 -25.49 3.60
C LYS A 287 -20.06 -26.26 2.74
N PRO A 288 -19.56 -27.42 3.24
CA PRO A 288 -18.71 -28.28 2.44
C PRO A 288 -19.41 -28.65 1.13
N ALA A 289 -18.69 -28.57 0.02
CA ALA A 289 -19.19 -29.09 -1.24
C ALA A 289 -19.18 -30.64 -1.18
N GLU A 290 -20.23 -31.27 -1.64
CA GLU A 290 -20.29 -32.74 -1.73
C GLU A 290 -19.20 -33.22 -2.69
N LYS A 291 -18.32 -34.09 -2.21
CA LYS A 291 -17.43 -34.83 -3.10
C LYS A 291 -18.17 -36.01 -3.72
N SER A 292 -17.87 -36.30 -4.96
CA SER A 292 -18.44 -37.43 -5.71
C SER A 292 -18.12 -38.79 -5.06
N ASP A 293 -17.23 -38.88 -4.10
CA ASP A 293 -16.85 -40.10 -3.37
C ASP A 293 -17.44 -40.18 -1.95
N GLY A 294 -18.34 -39.25 -1.58
CA GLY A 294 -18.99 -39.24 -0.26
C GLY A 294 -18.10 -38.85 0.93
N THR A 295 -16.85 -38.47 0.69
CA THR A 295 -15.96 -37.96 1.75
C THR A 295 -16.11 -36.45 1.88
N SER A 296 -16.73 -35.98 2.96
CA SER A 296 -16.68 -34.56 3.32
C SER A 296 -15.24 -34.20 3.75
N ALA A 297 -14.51 -33.49 2.94
CA ALA A 297 -13.24 -32.93 3.43
C ALA A 297 -13.58 -31.68 4.23
N ASP A 298 -13.47 -31.82 5.52
CA ASP A 298 -13.68 -30.77 6.50
C ASP A 298 -12.53 -29.74 6.42
N SER A 299 -12.55 -28.93 5.39
CA SER A 299 -11.64 -27.79 5.29
C SER A 299 -12.37 -26.60 4.68
N GLU A 300 -12.09 -25.41 5.20
CA GLU A 300 -12.59 -24.14 4.71
C GLU A 300 -12.29 -23.93 3.21
N LYS A 301 -11.34 -24.68 2.63
CA LYS A 301 -11.02 -24.71 1.20
C LYS A 301 -11.96 -25.59 0.36
N ASN A 302 -12.83 -26.35 0.97
CA ASN A 302 -13.76 -27.25 0.29
C ASN A 302 -15.21 -26.78 0.36
N THR A 303 -15.45 -25.51 0.66
CA THR A 303 -16.81 -24.96 0.61
C THR A 303 -17.29 -24.79 -0.83
N ILE A 304 -18.60 -24.69 -1.01
CA ILE A 304 -19.21 -24.44 -2.33
C ILE A 304 -18.61 -23.17 -2.95
N PHE A 305 -18.45 -22.09 -2.14
CA PHE A 305 -17.83 -20.86 -2.59
C PHE A 305 -16.37 -21.05 -3.03
N ALA A 306 -15.55 -21.71 -2.20
CA ALA A 306 -14.13 -21.88 -2.51
C ALA A 306 -13.90 -22.71 -3.78
N GLN A 307 -14.73 -23.74 -4.02
CA GLN A 307 -14.65 -24.54 -5.25
C GLN A 307 -15.06 -23.73 -6.48
N GLU A 308 -16.11 -22.94 -6.39
CA GLU A 308 -16.54 -22.09 -7.51
C GLU A 308 -15.51 -20.98 -7.78
N PHE A 309 -14.97 -20.37 -6.74
CA PHE A 309 -13.86 -19.41 -6.88
C PHE A 309 -12.66 -20.04 -7.60
N GLN A 310 -12.24 -21.22 -7.15
CA GLN A 310 -11.12 -21.94 -7.77
C GLN A 310 -11.40 -22.29 -9.24
N ARG A 311 -12.62 -22.64 -9.59
CA ARG A 311 -13.04 -22.94 -10.97
C ARG A 311 -12.93 -21.69 -11.86
N LEU A 312 -13.35 -20.53 -11.34
CA LEU A 312 -13.43 -19.28 -12.11
C LEU A 312 -12.08 -18.54 -12.16
N PHE A 313 -11.32 -18.53 -11.06
CA PHE A 313 -10.21 -17.61 -10.83
C PHE A 313 -8.93 -18.28 -10.35
N GLY A 314 -8.91 -19.58 -10.12
CA GLY A 314 -7.77 -20.27 -9.49
C GLY A 314 -6.47 -20.28 -10.29
N ASN A 315 -6.47 -19.85 -11.55
CA ASN A 315 -5.24 -19.66 -12.33
C ASN A 315 -4.59 -18.29 -12.08
N ASP A 316 -5.39 -17.31 -11.65
CA ASP A 316 -4.99 -15.91 -11.53
C ASP A 316 -4.97 -15.40 -10.09
N TYR A 317 -5.61 -16.14 -9.17
CA TYR A 317 -5.75 -15.76 -7.78
C TYR A 317 -5.43 -16.93 -6.84
N VAL A 318 -4.87 -16.58 -5.68
CA VAL A 318 -4.86 -17.44 -4.49
C VAL A 318 -5.98 -17.00 -3.55
N LEU A 319 -6.68 -17.99 -2.99
CA LEU A 319 -7.77 -17.78 -2.03
C LEU A 319 -7.33 -18.22 -0.64
N PHE A 320 -7.49 -17.34 0.35
CA PHE A 320 -7.26 -17.61 1.76
C PHE A 320 -8.58 -17.58 2.52
N SER A 321 -8.83 -18.56 3.37
CA SER A 321 -9.89 -18.44 4.37
C SER A 321 -9.54 -17.38 5.41
N ARG A 322 -10.55 -16.84 6.10
CA ARG A 322 -10.32 -15.88 7.21
C ARG A 322 -9.33 -16.43 8.23
N LYS A 323 -9.41 -17.70 8.57
CA LYS A 323 -8.47 -18.38 9.46
C LYS A 323 -7.03 -18.32 8.92
N GLU A 324 -6.83 -18.70 7.66
CA GLU A 324 -5.53 -18.66 7.01
C GLU A 324 -4.95 -17.23 6.93
N VAL A 325 -5.81 -16.22 6.74
CA VAL A 325 -5.39 -14.80 6.73
C VAL A 325 -4.70 -14.43 8.03
N PHE A 326 -5.26 -14.82 9.18
CA PHE A 326 -4.67 -14.54 10.49
C PHE A 326 -3.51 -15.46 10.82
N GLU A 327 -3.60 -16.78 10.56
CA GLU A 327 -2.52 -17.72 10.80
C GLU A 327 -1.25 -17.41 10.02
N LYS A 328 -1.41 -16.97 8.77
CA LYS A 328 -0.31 -16.59 7.88
C LYS A 328 0.09 -15.12 8.01
N GLN A 329 -0.59 -14.35 8.85
CA GLN A 329 -0.34 -12.93 9.07
C GLN A 329 -0.35 -12.11 7.76
N ILE A 330 -1.31 -12.40 6.88
CA ILE A 330 -1.38 -11.80 5.54
C ILE A 330 -1.43 -10.25 5.60
N PHE A 331 -2.19 -9.68 6.55
CA PHE A 331 -2.27 -8.24 6.80
C PHE A 331 -1.30 -7.75 7.89
N GLY A 332 -0.31 -8.55 8.23
CA GLY A 332 0.72 -8.16 9.19
C GLY A 332 0.62 -8.82 10.54
N THR A 333 1.58 -8.45 11.37
CA THR A 333 1.77 -8.89 12.75
C THR A 333 1.21 -7.84 13.71
N GLY A 334 1.06 -8.19 14.97
CA GLY A 334 0.52 -7.31 16.01
C GLY A 334 -0.94 -7.62 16.36
N GLU A 335 -1.48 -6.82 17.27
CA GLU A 335 -2.87 -6.98 17.71
C GLU A 335 -3.83 -6.37 16.70
N PRO A 336 -4.80 -7.13 16.18
CA PRO A 336 -5.79 -6.61 15.25
C PRO A 336 -6.53 -5.40 15.83
N ASN A 337 -6.77 -4.40 14.99
CA ASN A 337 -7.59 -3.26 15.39
C ASN A 337 -8.98 -3.77 15.85
N LYS A 338 -9.41 -3.33 17.02
CA LYS A 338 -10.66 -3.78 17.63
C LYS A 338 -11.92 -3.50 16.78
N ASN A 339 -11.82 -2.54 15.85
CA ASN A 339 -12.90 -2.17 14.94
C ASN A 339 -12.74 -2.80 13.54
N LEU A 340 -11.78 -3.72 13.36
CA LEU A 340 -11.47 -4.34 12.09
C LEU A 340 -12.56 -5.33 11.67
N THR A 341 -13.41 -4.92 10.74
CA THR A 341 -14.53 -5.72 10.21
C THR A 341 -14.45 -5.93 8.70
N GLY A 342 -13.48 -5.30 8.03
CA GLY A 342 -13.30 -5.38 6.57
C GLY A 342 -12.78 -6.73 6.03
N ILE A 343 -12.28 -7.63 6.89
CA ILE A 343 -11.84 -8.98 6.50
C ILE A 343 -13.03 -9.93 6.59
N GLY A 344 -13.53 -10.40 5.45
CA GLY A 344 -14.65 -11.33 5.34
C GLY A 344 -14.29 -12.79 5.57
N ASP A 345 -15.11 -13.71 5.06
CA ASP A 345 -14.92 -15.16 5.17
C ASP A 345 -13.69 -15.63 4.37
N TYR A 346 -13.44 -14.96 3.23
CA TYR A 346 -12.29 -15.22 2.37
C TYR A 346 -11.64 -13.92 1.91
N VAL A 347 -10.33 -14.03 1.64
CA VAL A 347 -9.55 -13.01 0.94
C VAL A 347 -8.86 -13.65 -0.26
N ALA A 348 -9.05 -13.05 -1.43
CA ALA A 348 -8.35 -13.45 -2.64
C ALA A 348 -7.25 -12.44 -2.98
N ALA A 349 -6.09 -12.93 -3.39
CA ALA A 349 -4.99 -12.10 -3.87
C ALA A 349 -4.58 -12.51 -5.28
N ALA A 350 -4.50 -11.56 -6.21
CA ALA A 350 -4.08 -11.81 -7.57
C ALA A 350 -2.61 -12.23 -7.64
N ILE A 351 -2.34 -13.29 -8.43
CA ILE A 351 -1.00 -13.79 -8.76
C ILE A 351 -0.73 -13.73 -10.26
N GLY A 352 -1.67 -13.19 -11.01
CA GLY A 352 -1.63 -12.98 -12.45
C GLY A 352 -2.08 -11.56 -12.82
N SER A 353 -2.38 -11.36 -14.11
CA SER A 353 -2.80 -10.06 -14.65
C SER A 353 -4.30 -9.82 -14.62
N ARG A 354 -5.10 -10.80 -14.16
CA ARG A 354 -6.56 -10.66 -14.08
C ARG A 354 -6.97 -9.75 -12.92
N THR A 355 -8.03 -8.98 -13.13
CA THR A 355 -8.59 -8.07 -12.12
C THR A 355 -10.10 -8.28 -11.99
N ILE A 356 -10.59 -8.39 -10.75
CA ILE A 356 -12.02 -8.51 -10.41
C ILE A 356 -12.46 -7.19 -9.78
N TYR A 357 -13.18 -6.37 -10.53
CA TYR A 357 -13.70 -5.11 -10.02
C TYR A 357 -14.97 -5.34 -9.18
N PRO A 358 -14.99 -4.88 -7.92
CA PRO A 358 -16.15 -5.06 -7.04
C PRO A 358 -17.29 -4.10 -7.38
N THR A 359 -17.00 -2.96 -8.00
CA THR A 359 -18.00 -1.94 -8.34
C THR A 359 -17.92 -1.55 -9.81
N LYS A 360 -19.08 -1.15 -10.36
CA LYS A 360 -19.13 -0.63 -11.73
C LYS A 360 -18.32 0.66 -11.86
N TYR A 361 -18.30 1.48 -10.83
CA TYR A 361 -17.52 2.71 -10.81
C TYR A 361 -16.03 2.44 -11.06
N MET A 362 -15.44 1.45 -10.40
CA MET A 362 -14.04 1.08 -10.61
C MET A 362 -13.81 0.46 -12.00
N TYR A 363 -14.69 -0.44 -12.41
CA TYR A 363 -14.61 -1.09 -13.73
C TYR A 363 -14.63 -0.07 -14.88
N ASP A 364 -15.51 0.95 -14.81
CA ASP A 364 -15.65 1.99 -15.82
C ASP A 364 -14.41 2.92 -15.92
N LYS A 365 -13.48 2.88 -14.97
CA LYS A 365 -12.20 3.60 -15.06
C LYS A 365 -11.32 3.10 -16.20
N GLY A 366 -11.42 1.82 -16.56
CA GLY A 366 -10.68 1.22 -17.67
C GLY A 366 -9.16 1.29 -17.48
N PHE A 367 -8.68 1.00 -16.26
CA PHE A 367 -7.27 1.05 -15.92
C PHE A 367 -6.45 0.09 -16.78
N LYS A 368 -5.27 0.52 -17.23
CA LYS A 368 -4.33 -0.28 -18.04
C LYS A 368 -3.39 -1.12 -17.19
N SER A 369 -3.04 -0.61 -16.00
CA SER A 369 -2.33 -1.36 -14.99
C SER A 369 -2.95 -1.14 -13.62
N HIS A 370 -2.69 -2.04 -12.69
CA HIS A 370 -3.22 -2.02 -11.33
C HIS A 370 -2.23 -2.67 -10.37
N HIS A 371 -2.50 -2.52 -9.08
CA HIS A 371 -1.69 -3.02 -7.96
C HIS A 371 -2.56 -3.81 -6.98
N ALA A 372 -2.09 -4.08 -5.76
CA ALA A 372 -2.77 -4.74 -4.66
C ALA A 372 -2.82 -6.29 -4.73
N GLY A 373 -2.14 -6.92 -5.69
CA GLY A 373 -1.99 -8.38 -5.74
C GLY A 373 -0.77 -8.89 -4.97
N MET A 374 -0.56 -10.21 -5.07
CA MET A 374 0.65 -10.89 -4.57
C MET A 374 1.59 -11.27 -5.72
N THR A 375 1.70 -10.45 -6.76
CA THR A 375 2.73 -10.60 -7.79
C THR A 375 4.03 -9.97 -7.31
N GLU A 376 5.15 -10.38 -7.88
CA GLU A 376 6.43 -9.73 -7.65
C GLU A 376 6.39 -8.25 -8.04
N SER A 377 5.71 -7.93 -9.15
CA SER A 377 5.53 -6.58 -9.64
C SER A 377 4.72 -5.68 -8.72
N ASP A 378 3.75 -6.24 -7.98
CA ASP A 378 2.95 -5.47 -7.02
C ASP A 378 3.70 -5.29 -5.67
N MET A 379 4.40 -6.37 -5.20
CA MET A 379 4.91 -6.47 -3.83
C MET A 379 6.32 -5.92 -3.62
N LYS A 380 7.21 -6.00 -4.64
CA LYS A 380 8.59 -5.54 -4.52
C LYS A 380 8.73 -4.06 -4.77
N ILE A 381 9.29 -3.36 -3.79
CA ILE A 381 9.53 -1.92 -3.84
C ILE A 381 11.01 -1.62 -3.61
N PRO A 382 11.55 -0.53 -4.21
CA PRO A 382 12.94 -0.15 -4.03
C PRO A 382 13.14 0.64 -2.73
N LEU A 383 14.28 0.45 -2.09
CA LEU A 383 14.83 1.41 -1.15
C LEU A 383 16.10 2.00 -1.74
N ILE A 384 16.05 3.28 -2.04
CA ILE A 384 17.13 4.06 -2.64
C ILE A 384 17.67 5.01 -1.58
N CYS A 385 18.98 5.21 -1.50
CA CYS A 385 19.59 6.05 -0.48
C CYS A 385 20.67 6.95 -1.07
N CYS A 386 20.54 8.25 -0.81
CA CYS A 386 21.54 9.23 -1.16
C CYS A 386 22.04 9.95 0.11
N GLU A 387 23.34 9.84 0.39
CA GLU A 387 24.00 10.45 1.54
C GLU A 387 24.75 11.72 1.12
N ARG A 388 24.52 12.84 1.83
CA ARG A 388 25.19 14.14 1.60
C ARG A 388 25.74 14.68 2.93
N LYS A 389 27.06 14.78 3.04
CA LYS A 389 27.76 15.39 4.18
C LYS A 389 28.20 16.79 3.87
#